data_ee18fb0b569a530ce63149424bf48c5a
#
_entry.id   ee18fb0b569a530ce63149424bf48c5a
#
_cell.length_a   1.000
_cell.length_b   1.000
_cell.length_c   1.000
_cell.angle_alpha   90.00
_cell.angle_beta   90.00
_cell.angle_gamma   90.00
#
_symmetry.space_group_name_H-M   'P 1'
#
loop_
_entity.id
_entity.type
_entity.pdbx_description
1 polymer ?
#
loop_
_entity_poly.entity_id
_entity_poly.type
_entity_poly.pdbx_seq_one_letter_code
_entity_poly.pdbx_strand_id
1 'polypeptide(L)'
;MILTETLQIATFAIAVISSTIAILSFRRNKKIELQNQLFKIKLEAFANIIFEIDRFSTVISQALHLVIKLAEQKNIEQSKEKFFALADQIDEHLFACNSLIIKNSVYFSAESTTLLMEFSNNILGNSKPNTHANLLLLIDELNVYYSNQLDLANKAVDNIRVELGLEKLNSSLYKRVN
;
A
#
# COMPACT_ATOMS: atom_id res chain seq x y z
N MET A 1 -20.80 58.29 34.82
CA MET A 1 -20.12 58.38 33.50
C MET A 1 -18.91 57.42 33.40
N ILE A 2 -17.94 57.48 34.30
CA ILE A 2 -16.73 56.61 34.30
C ILE A 2 -17.03 55.11 34.34
N LEU A 3 -18.02 54.68 35.11
CA LEU A 3 -18.37 53.22 35.30
C LEU A 3 -18.94 52.58 34.02
N THR A 4 -19.70 53.36 33.24
CA THR A 4 -20.29 52.91 31.96
C THR A 4 -19.24 52.76 30.86
N GLU A 5 -18.27 53.66 30.80
CA GLU A 5 -17.17 53.59 29.83
C GLU A 5 -16.21 52.43 30.12
N THR A 6 -15.89 52.18 31.38
CA THR A 6 -15.07 51.02 31.78
C THR A 6 -15.76 49.68 31.45
N LEU A 7 -17.07 49.61 31.64
CA LEU A 7 -17.86 48.42 31.32
C LEU A 7 -17.90 48.16 29.78
N GLN A 8 -18.04 49.22 29.00
CA GLN A 8 -18.02 49.12 27.54
C GLN A 8 -16.67 48.65 27.02
N ILE A 9 -15.56 49.19 27.55
CA ILE A 9 -14.20 48.78 27.18
C ILE A 9 -13.96 47.33 27.55
N ALA A 10 -14.38 46.88 28.75
CA ALA A 10 -14.26 45.49 29.17
C ALA A 10 -15.06 44.54 28.26
N THR A 11 -16.29 44.90 27.93
CA THR A 11 -17.16 44.13 27.04
C THR A 11 -16.55 44.02 25.64
N PHE A 12 -16.00 45.11 25.10
CA PHE A 12 -15.31 45.11 23.81
C PHE A 12 -14.07 44.21 23.84
N ALA A 13 -13.23 44.31 24.88
CA ALA A 13 -12.05 43.47 25.03
C ALA A 13 -12.41 41.99 25.08
N ILE A 14 -13.44 41.59 25.84
CA ILE A 14 -13.94 40.22 25.91
C ILE A 14 -14.44 39.75 24.55
N ALA A 15 -15.17 40.61 23.80
CA ALA A 15 -15.64 40.26 22.45
C ALA A 15 -14.48 40.01 21.45
N VAL A 16 -13.46 40.86 21.50
CA VAL A 16 -12.26 40.69 20.66
C VAL A 16 -11.51 39.38 21.00
N ILE A 17 -11.29 39.12 22.28
CA ILE A 17 -10.61 37.88 22.75
C ILE A 17 -11.44 36.65 22.34
N SER A 18 -12.73 36.64 22.55
CA SER A 18 -13.64 35.54 22.20
C SER A 18 -13.64 35.29 20.69
N SER A 19 -13.70 36.35 19.89
CA SER A 19 -13.64 36.24 18.42
C SER A 19 -12.29 35.67 17.95
N THR A 20 -11.19 36.10 18.56
CA THR A 20 -9.85 35.58 18.25
C THR A 20 -9.74 34.10 18.57
N ILE A 21 -10.21 33.68 19.75
CA ILE A 21 -10.24 32.26 20.16
C ILE A 21 -11.12 31.44 19.21
N ALA A 22 -12.29 31.96 18.84
CA ALA A 22 -13.19 31.28 17.90
C ALA A 22 -12.53 31.06 16.53
N ILE A 23 -11.85 32.09 15.98
CA ILE A 23 -11.13 32.00 14.71
C ILE A 23 -9.98 30.99 14.77
N LEU A 24 -9.18 31.01 15.83
CA LEU A 24 -8.08 30.07 16.02
C LEU A 24 -8.59 28.64 16.18
N SER A 25 -9.65 28.44 16.95
CA SER A 25 -10.29 27.12 17.12
C SER A 25 -10.85 26.61 15.81
N PHE A 26 -11.53 27.45 15.04
CA PHE A 26 -12.05 27.08 13.71
C PHE A 26 -10.93 26.66 12.74
N ARG A 27 -9.84 27.45 12.67
CA ARG A 27 -8.68 27.10 11.83
C ARG A 27 -8.05 25.77 12.25
N ARG A 28 -7.90 25.56 13.57
CA ARG A 28 -7.37 24.29 14.11
C ARG A 28 -8.25 23.10 13.75
N ASN A 29 -9.56 23.24 13.96
CA ASN A 29 -10.53 22.16 13.68
C ASN A 29 -10.56 21.85 12.18
N LYS A 30 -10.57 22.87 11.31
CA LYS A 30 -10.50 22.68 9.87
C LYS A 30 -9.21 21.95 9.43
N LYS A 31 -8.06 22.31 10.04
CA LYS A 31 -6.79 21.62 9.77
C LYS A 31 -6.87 20.14 10.18
N ILE A 32 -7.42 19.83 11.36
CA ILE A 32 -7.58 18.45 11.84
C ILE A 32 -8.53 17.67 10.92
N GLU A 33 -9.62 18.27 10.51
CA GLU A 33 -10.57 17.66 9.58
C GLU A 33 -9.93 17.31 8.25
N LEU A 34 -9.17 18.25 7.65
CA LEU A 34 -8.43 18.01 6.40
C LEU A 34 -7.37 16.90 6.55
N GLN A 35 -6.68 16.88 7.68
CA GLN A 35 -5.70 15.81 7.97
C GLN A 35 -6.39 14.45 8.08
N ASN A 36 -7.55 14.38 8.74
CA ASN A 36 -8.32 13.14 8.87
C ASN A 36 -8.86 12.66 7.51
N GLN A 37 -9.35 13.57 6.67
CA GLN A 37 -9.79 13.25 5.31
C GLN A 37 -8.64 12.72 4.46
N LEU A 38 -7.49 13.39 4.49
CA LEU A 38 -6.29 12.94 3.77
C LEU A 38 -5.83 11.56 4.25
N PHE A 39 -5.80 11.35 5.57
CA PHE A 39 -5.44 10.04 6.14
C PHE A 39 -6.40 8.93 5.69
N LYS A 40 -7.71 9.20 5.64
CA LYS A 40 -8.70 8.25 5.17
C LYS A 40 -8.47 7.88 3.70
N ILE A 41 -8.25 8.87 2.83
CA ILE A 41 -7.95 8.64 1.42
C ILE A 41 -6.67 7.80 1.25
N LYS A 42 -5.63 8.14 2.02
CA LYS A 42 -4.36 7.41 2.02
C LYS A 42 -4.53 5.96 2.48
N LEU A 43 -5.28 5.75 3.54
CA LEU A 43 -5.58 4.42 4.05
C LEU A 43 -6.33 3.56 3.02
N GLU A 44 -7.31 4.12 2.35
CA GLU A 44 -8.08 3.45 1.29
C GLU A 44 -7.18 3.12 0.08
N ALA A 45 -6.34 4.06 -0.34
CA ALA A 45 -5.39 3.85 -1.42
C ALA A 45 -4.42 2.69 -1.13
N PHE A 46 -3.84 2.66 0.08
CA PHE A 46 -2.96 1.58 0.49
C PHE A 46 -3.68 0.24 0.66
N ALA A 47 -4.91 0.25 1.20
CA ALA A 47 -5.70 -0.98 1.32
C ALA A 47 -5.95 -1.64 -0.04
N ASN A 48 -6.26 -0.85 -1.07
CA ASN A 48 -6.47 -1.35 -2.42
C ASN A 48 -5.18 -1.92 -3.03
N ILE A 49 -4.03 -1.26 -2.80
CA ILE A 49 -2.72 -1.75 -3.27
C ILE A 49 -2.35 -3.05 -2.55
N ILE A 50 -2.50 -3.12 -1.23
CA ILE A 50 -2.23 -4.35 -0.44
C ILE A 50 -3.10 -5.50 -0.94
N PHE A 51 -4.37 -5.23 -1.24
CA PHE A 51 -5.28 -6.25 -1.75
C PHE A 51 -4.83 -6.84 -3.09
N GLU A 52 -4.34 -6.01 -4.02
CA GLU A 52 -3.80 -6.51 -5.29
C GLU A 52 -2.45 -7.21 -5.11
N ILE A 53 -1.59 -6.75 -4.21
CA ILE A 53 -0.33 -7.43 -3.86
C ILE A 53 -0.62 -8.81 -3.24
N ASP A 54 -1.63 -8.93 -2.39
CA ASP A 54 -2.04 -10.20 -1.78
C ASP A 54 -2.54 -11.20 -2.83
N ARG A 55 -3.38 -10.75 -3.76
CA ARG A 55 -3.83 -11.55 -4.90
C ARG A 55 -2.67 -12.02 -5.76
N PHE A 56 -1.79 -11.09 -6.14
CA PHE A 56 -0.56 -11.37 -6.87
C PHE A 56 0.28 -12.43 -6.16
N SER A 57 0.53 -12.28 -4.86
CA SER A 57 1.29 -13.23 -4.04
C SER A 57 0.64 -14.61 -3.97
N THR A 58 -0.69 -14.65 -3.89
CA THR A 58 -1.46 -15.91 -3.89
C THR A 58 -1.29 -16.64 -5.20
N VAL A 59 -1.41 -15.95 -6.34
CA VAL A 59 -1.27 -16.57 -7.66
C VAL A 59 0.16 -17.04 -7.91
N ILE A 60 1.17 -16.26 -7.49
CA ILE A 60 2.59 -16.67 -7.55
C ILE A 60 2.83 -17.94 -6.72
N SER A 61 2.29 -18.00 -5.51
CA SER A 61 2.44 -19.19 -4.65
C SER A 61 1.83 -20.43 -5.30
N GLN A 62 0.71 -20.30 -5.99
CA GLN A 62 0.11 -21.38 -6.78
C GLN A 62 0.99 -21.77 -7.98
N ALA A 63 1.56 -20.81 -8.68
CA ALA A 63 2.48 -21.03 -9.79
C ALA A 63 3.74 -21.79 -9.34
N LEU A 64 4.35 -21.38 -8.21
CA LEU A 64 5.48 -22.08 -7.60
C LEU A 64 5.14 -23.53 -7.26
N HIS A 65 3.96 -23.78 -6.68
CA HIS A 65 3.53 -25.15 -6.39
C HIS A 65 3.37 -26.00 -7.66
N LEU A 66 2.91 -25.42 -8.77
CA LEU A 66 2.85 -26.12 -10.06
C LEU A 66 4.23 -26.36 -10.66
N VAL A 67 5.16 -25.42 -10.51
CA VAL A 67 6.56 -25.59 -10.95
C VAL A 67 7.19 -26.81 -10.24
N ILE A 68 6.98 -26.96 -8.92
CA ILE A 68 7.43 -28.12 -8.15
C ILE A 68 6.79 -29.42 -8.67
N LYS A 69 5.49 -29.44 -8.95
CA LYS A 69 4.80 -30.59 -9.52
C LYS A 69 5.31 -30.97 -10.90
N LEU A 70 5.66 -30.00 -11.73
CA LEU A 70 6.28 -30.22 -13.04
C LEU A 70 7.66 -30.84 -12.88
N ALA A 71 8.46 -30.40 -11.89
CA ALA A 71 9.76 -31.00 -11.57
C ALA A 71 9.63 -32.48 -11.18
N GLU A 72 8.56 -32.86 -10.47
CA GLU A 72 8.26 -34.23 -10.11
C GLU A 72 7.68 -35.08 -11.26
N GLN A 73 7.56 -34.54 -12.46
CA GLN A 73 7.02 -35.16 -13.67
C GLN A 73 5.62 -35.78 -13.51
N LYS A 74 4.79 -35.20 -12.63
CA LYS A 74 3.41 -35.63 -12.40
C LYS A 74 2.43 -34.80 -13.25
N ASN A 75 1.62 -35.49 -14.08
CA ASN A 75 0.54 -34.84 -14.87
C ASN A 75 0.99 -33.61 -15.66
N ILE A 76 2.06 -33.76 -16.44
CA ILE A 76 2.79 -32.65 -17.11
C ILE A 76 1.86 -31.74 -17.92
N GLU A 77 1.02 -32.31 -18.81
CA GLU A 77 0.18 -31.48 -19.72
C GLU A 77 -0.86 -30.66 -18.93
N GLN A 78 -1.57 -31.27 -17.98
CA GLN A 78 -2.55 -30.54 -17.16
C GLN A 78 -1.88 -29.47 -16.28
N SER A 79 -0.67 -29.74 -15.81
CA SER A 79 0.09 -28.78 -14.99
C SER A 79 0.60 -27.61 -15.85
N LYS A 80 0.98 -27.84 -17.09
CA LYS A 80 1.36 -26.79 -18.04
C LYS A 80 0.21 -25.84 -18.34
N GLU A 81 -0.98 -26.36 -18.71
CA GLU A 81 -2.15 -25.53 -18.98
C GLU A 81 -2.50 -24.63 -17.80
N LYS A 82 -2.55 -25.21 -16.58
CA LYS A 82 -2.80 -24.45 -15.37
C LYS A 82 -1.71 -23.41 -15.08
N PHE A 83 -0.45 -23.73 -15.35
CA PHE A 83 0.65 -22.81 -15.16
C PHE A 83 0.53 -21.60 -16.07
N PHE A 84 0.21 -21.79 -17.36
CA PHE A 84 0.01 -20.67 -18.28
C PHE A 84 -1.18 -19.78 -17.86
N ALA A 85 -2.28 -20.38 -17.44
CA ALA A 85 -3.43 -19.61 -16.94
C ALA A 85 -3.08 -18.78 -15.69
N LEU A 86 -2.23 -19.29 -14.79
CA LEU A 86 -1.74 -18.52 -13.65
C LEU A 86 -0.75 -17.44 -14.05
N ALA A 87 0.10 -17.68 -15.06
CA ALA A 87 1.03 -16.68 -15.56
C ALA A 87 0.31 -15.45 -16.12
N ASP A 88 -0.82 -15.64 -16.80
CA ASP A 88 -1.67 -14.54 -17.29
C ASP A 88 -2.32 -13.78 -16.12
N GLN A 89 -2.79 -14.48 -15.08
CA GLN A 89 -3.34 -13.84 -13.88
C GLN A 89 -2.29 -13.04 -13.10
N ILE A 90 -1.05 -13.53 -13.02
CA ILE A 90 0.07 -12.80 -12.40
C ILE A 90 0.26 -11.45 -13.10
N ASP A 91 0.30 -11.45 -14.43
CA ASP A 91 0.47 -10.23 -15.22
C ASP A 91 -0.71 -9.26 -15.03
N GLU A 92 -1.95 -9.77 -14.95
CA GLU A 92 -3.17 -8.98 -14.73
C GLU A 92 -3.13 -8.28 -13.36
N HIS A 93 -2.85 -9.00 -12.28
CA HIS A 93 -2.77 -8.41 -10.93
C HIS A 93 -1.61 -7.43 -10.80
N LEU A 94 -0.49 -7.71 -11.42
CA LEU A 94 0.65 -6.80 -11.45
C LEU A 94 0.29 -5.49 -12.15
N PHE A 95 -0.38 -5.57 -13.31
CA PHE A 95 -0.81 -4.39 -14.04
C PHE A 95 -1.84 -3.57 -13.25
N ALA A 96 -2.79 -4.23 -12.57
CA ALA A 96 -3.74 -3.59 -11.68
C ALA A 96 -3.04 -2.88 -10.52
N CYS A 97 -2.07 -3.53 -9.88
CA CYS A 97 -1.27 -2.95 -8.81
C CYS A 97 -0.50 -1.70 -9.29
N ASN A 98 0.20 -1.79 -10.43
CA ASN A 98 0.93 -0.65 -11.01
C ASN A 98 0.00 0.54 -11.30
N SER A 99 -1.17 0.28 -11.86
CA SER A 99 -2.18 1.31 -12.13
C SER A 99 -2.64 2.01 -10.84
N LEU A 100 -2.85 1.25 -9.76
CA LEU A 100 -3.21 1.80 -8.45
C LEU A 100 -2.07 2.63 -7.83
N ILE A 101 -0.82 2.19 -7.97
CA ILE A 101 0.36 2.92 -7.48
C ILE A 101 0.45 4.28 -8.19
N ILE A 102 0.37 4.29 -9.52
CA ILE A 102 0.46 5.51 -10.31
C ILE A 102 -0.69 6.47 -9.95
N LYS A 103 -1.93 5.97 -9.92
CA LYS A 103 -3.12 6.76 -9.62
C LYS A 103 -3.06 7.43 -8.24
N ASN A 104 -2.49 6.76 -7.26
CA ASN A 104 -2.50 7.19 -5.87
C ASN A 104 -1.15 7.77 -5.40
N SER A 105 -0.15 7.87 -6.25
CA SER A 105 1.21 8.32 -5.91
C SER A 105 1.25 9.69 -5.22
N VAL A 106 0.30 10.58 -5.52
CA VAL A 106 0.18 11.90 -4.91
C VAL A 106 -0.14 11.88 -3.41
N TYR A 107 -0.63 10.76 -2.89
CA TYR A 107 -0.97 10.59 -1.47
C TYR A 107 0.15 9.94 -0.66
N PHE A 108 1.19 9.42 -1.30
CA PHE A 108 2.26 8.67 -0.68
C PHE A 108 3.48 9.57 -0.42
N SER A 109 4.33 9.16 0.50
CA SER A 109 5.65 9.77 0.64
C SER A 109 6.50 9.49 -0.60
N ALA A 110 7.51 10.31 -0.85
CA ALA A 110 8.44 10.07 -1.95
C ALA A 110 9.14 8.72 -1.82
N GLU A 111 9.49 8.33 -0.58
CA GLU A 111 10.11 7.04 -0.27
C GLU A 111 9.19 5.86 -0.61
N SER A 112 7.95 5.88 -0.14
CA SER A 112 6.97 4.83 -0.44
C SER A 112 6.64 4.76 -1.93
N THR A 113 6.53 5.90 -2.60
CA THR A 113 6.31 5.93 -4.05
C THR A 113 7.48 5.27 -4.78
N THR A 114 8.72 5.58 -4.40
CA THR A 114 9.92 4.97 -5.01
C THR A 114 9.92 3.45 -4.80
N LEU A 115 9.71 2.97 -3.59
CA LEU A 115 9.72 1.53 -3.27
C LEU A 115 8.59 0.77 -3.98
N LEU A 116 7.39 1.35 -4.05
CA LEU A 116 6.27 0.75 -4.77
C LEU A 116 6.51 0.74 -6.30
N MET A 117 7.13 1.78 -6.84
CA MET A 117 7.54 1.81 -8.25
C MET A 117 8.67 0.82 -8.54
N GLU A 118 9.65 0.67 -7.63
CA GLU A 118 10.69 -0.35 -7.76
C GLU A 118 10.09 -1.76 -7.73
N PHE A 119 9.13 -2.03 -6.82
CA PHE A 119 8.39 -3.27 -6.84
C PHE A 119 7.76 -3.53 -8.21
N SER A 120 6.99 -2.58 -8.73
CA SER A 120 6.30 -2.71 -10.01
C SER A 120 7.28 -2.85 -11.18
N ASN A 121 8.33 -2.01 -11.24
CA ASN A 121 9.30 -2.00 -12.33
C ASN A 121 10.22 -3.22 -12.31
N ASN A 122 10.64 -3.70 -11.15
CA ASN A 122 11.46 -4.91 -11.05
C ASN A 122 10.72 -6.14 -11.54
N ILE A 123 9.41 -6.19 -11.34
CA ILE A 123 8.60 -7.28 -11.87
C ILE A 123 8.44 -7.15 -13.38
N LEU A 124 8.14 -5.94 -13.89
CA LEU A 124 7.98 -5.69 -15.31
C LEU A 124 9.30 -5.72 -16.08
N GLY A 125 10.41 -5.32 -15.45
CA GLY A 125 11.73 -5.21 -16.07
C GLY A 125 12.58 -6.47 -16.00
N ASN A 126 12.30 -7.40 -15.10
CA ASN A 126 12.96 -8.69 -15.07
C ASN A 126 12.44 -9.53 -16.24
N SER A 127 13.36 -9.94 -17.12
CA SER A 127 13.01 -10.80 -18.23
C SER A 127 12.34 -12.06 -17.69
N LYS A 128 11.01 -12.11 -17.86
CA LYS A 128 10.23 -13.30 -17.56
C LYS A 128 10.83 -14.47 -18.36
N PRO A 129 11.19 -15.58 -17.72
CA PRO A 129 11.67 -16.73 -18.47
C PRO A 129 10.66 -17.06 -19.56
N ASN A 130 11.16 -17.32 -20.78
CA ASN A 130 10.27 -17.61 -21.92
C ASN A 130 9.55 -18.95 -21.67
N THR A 131 8.39 -18.88 -21.04
CA THR A 131 7.59 -20.03 -20.61
C THR A 131 7.04 -20.87 -21.77
N HIS A 132 7.10 -20.34 -23.02
CA HIS A 132 6.74 -21.10 -24.23
C HIS A 132 7.89 -21.99 -24.75
N ALA A 133 9.14 -21.76 -24.32
CA ALA A 133 10.22 -22.70 -24.52
C ALA A 133 10.02 -23.93 -23.63
N ASN A 134 10.91 -24.90 -23.68
CA ASN A 134 10.79 -26.15 -22.94
C ASN A 134 10.69 -25.87 -21.42
N LEU A 135 9.47 -25.83 -20.89
CA LEU A 135 9.13 -25.47 -19.49
C LEU A 135 9.94 -26.30 -18.47
N LEU A 136 10.24 -27.55 -18.81
CA LEU A 136 11.00 -28.45 -17.95
C LEU A 136 12.47 -28.03 -17.78
N LEU A 137 13.06 -27.35 -18.78
CA LEU A 137 14.43 -26.84 -18.69
C LEU A 137 14.53 -25.56 -17.88
N LEU A 138 13.42 -24.88 -17.63
CA LEU A 138 13.35 -23.58 -16.95
C LEU A 138 12.86 -23.66 -15.50
N ILE A 139 12.66 -24.87 -14.94
CA ILE A 139 12.08 -25.03 -13.62
C ILE A 139 12.86 -24.27 -12.54
N ASP A 140 14.17 -24.40 -12.52
CA ASP A 140 15.01 -23.72 -11.51
C ASP A 140 14.98 -22.20 -11.69
N GLU A 141 15.02 -21.71 -12.92
CA GLU A 141 14.92 -20.27 -13.21
C GLU A 141 13.55 -19.72 -12.81
N LEU A 142 12.47 -20.45 -13.08
CA LEU A 142 11.11 -20.06 -12.69
C LEU A 142 10.95 -20.05 -11.16
N ASN A 143 11.51 -21.02 -10.47
CA ASN A 143 11.48 -21.07 -9.02
C ASN A 143 12.19 -19.86 -8.39
N VAL A 144 13.39 -19.53 -8.87
CA VAL A 144 14.14 -18.34 -8.41
C VAL A 144 13.38 -17.07 -8.77
N TYR A 145 12.86 -16.96 -10.00
CA TYR A 145 12.10 -15.81 -10.45
C TYR A 145 10.90 -15.55 -9.55
N TYR A 146 10.02 -16.52 -9.35
CA TYR A 146 8.81 -16.34 -8.53
C TYR A 146 9.10 -16.15 -7.05
N SER A 147 10.15 -16.76 -6.50
CA SER A 147 10.57 -16.52 -5.12
C SER A 147 11.01 -15.07 -4.92
N ASN A 148 11.78 -14.51 -5.84
CA ASN A 148 12.18 -13.11 -5.81
C ASN A 148 10.97 -12.16 -5.89
N GLN A 149 9.94 -12.52 -6.67
CA GLN A 149 8.72 -11.72 -6.78
C GLN A 149 7.95 -11.68 -5.46
N LEU A 150 7.86 -12.81 -4.74
CA LEU A 150 7.24 -12.85 -3.41
C LEU A 150 8.00 -12.00 -2.39
N ASP A 151 9.32 -12.01 -2.43
CA ASP A 151 10.13 -11.18 -1.54
C ASP A 151 9.92 -9.68 -1.78
N LEU A 152 9.81 -9.28 -3.06
CA LEU A 152 9.51 -7.90 -3.43
C LEU A 152 8.10 -7.49 -2.97
N ALA A 153 7.12 -8.37 -3.14
CA ALA A 153 5.75 -8.14 -2.67
C ALA A 153 5.69 -7.94 -1.14
N ASN A 154 6.38 -8.79 -0.37
CA ASN A 154 6.46 -8.66 1.08
C ASN A 154 7.11 -7.33 1.50
N LYS A 155 8.21 -6.95 0.88
CA LYS A 155 8.87 -5.65 1.14
C LYS A 155 7.96 -4.46 0.84
N ALA A 156 7.18 -4.53 -0.23
CA ALA A 156 6.23 -3.48 -0.58
C ALA A 156 5.13 -3.34 0.49
N VAL A 157 4.58 -4.46 0.98
CA VAL A 157 3.58 -4.46 2.05
C VAL A 157 4.15 -3.92 3.36
N ASP A 158 5.36 -4.33 3.74
CA ASP A 158 6.00 -3.85 4.97
C ASP A 158 6.28 -2.34 4.91
N ASN A 159 6.70 -1.82 3.76
CA ASN A 159 6.86 -0.38 3.56
C ASN A 159 5.53 0.38 3.75
N ILE A 160 4.43 -0.12 3.22
CA ILE A 160 3.10 0.47 3.43
C ILE A 160 2.73 0.47 4.92
N ARG A 161 3.00 -0.60 5.66
CA ARG A 161 2.74 -0.68 7.10
C ARG A 161 3.53 0.36 7.88
N VAL A 162 4.80 0.56 7.52
CA VAL A 162 5.66 1.59 8.13
C VAL A 162 5.11 2.99 7.85
N GLU A 163 4.75 3.28 6.61
CA GLU A 163 4.21 4.61 6.23
C GLU A 163 2.88 4.92 6.92
N LEU A 164 2.02 3.93 7.12
CA LEU A 164 0.76 4.08 7.87
C LEU A 164 0.98 4.19 9.38
N GLY A 165 2.20 3.96 9.87
CA GLY A 165 2.52 3.99 11.29
C GLY A 165 1.87 2.86 12.09
N LEU A 166 1.48 1.76 11.46
CA LEU A 166 0.77 0.65 12.10
C LEU A 166 1.59 0.00 13.22
N GLU A 167 2.92 -0.01 13.11
CA GLU A 167 3.80 -0.51 14.17
C GLU A 167 3.72 0.33 15.45
N LYS A 168 3.69 1.67 15.28
CA LYS A 168 3.54 2.59 16.43
C LYS A 168 2.16 2.49 17.05
N LEU A 169 1.12 2.29 16.24
CA LEU A 169 -0.24 2.09 16.71
C LEU A 169 -0.35 0.81 17.54
N ASN A 170 0.17 -0.30 17.05
CA ASN A 170 0.17 -1.58 17.75
C ASN A 170 0.94 -1.48 19.08
N SER A 171 2.13 -0.87 19.10
CA SER A 171 2.91 -0.69 20.31
C SER A 171 2.23 0.20 21.35
N SER A 172 1.48 1.23 20.90
CA SER A 172 0.71 2.11 21.80
C SER A 172 -0.53 1.44 22.36
N LEU A 173 -1.19 0.57 21.58
CA LEU A 173 -2.32 -0.25 22.05
C LEU A 173 -1.87 -1.30 23.05
N TYR A 174 -0.75 -1.97 22.82
CA TYR A 174 -0.16 -2.94 23.77
C TYR A 174 0.15 -2.31 25.13
N LYS A 175 0.68 -1.08 25.16
CA LYS A 175 0.95 -0.33 26.39
C LYS A 175 -0.30 0.14 27.15
N ARG A 176 -1.47 0.17 26.49
CA ARG A 176 -2.74 0.58 27.13
C ARG A 176 -3.53 -0.61 27.67
N VAL A 177 -3.24 -1.81 27.20
CA VAL A 177 -3.96 -3.03 27.57
C VAL A 177 -3.24 -3.80 28.71
N ASN A 178 -1.95 -3.54 28.90
CA ASN A 178 -1.12 -4.04 30.00
C ASN A 178 -0.77 -2.90 30.96
#